data_21b16211e078f922df4855196b9348f4
#
_entry.id   21b16211e078f922df4855196b9348f4
#
_cell.length_a   1.000
_cell.length_b   1.000
_cell.length_c   1.000
_cell.angle_alpha   90.00
_cell.angle_beta   90.00
_cell.angle_gamma   90.00
#
_symmetry.space_group_name_H-M   'P 1'
#
loop_
_entity.id
_entity.type
_entity.pdbx_description
1 polymer ?
#
loop_
_entity_poly.entity_id
_entity_poly.type
_entity_poly.pdbx_seq_one_letter_code
_entity_poly.pdbx_strand_id
1 'polypeptide(L)' 'MAVFKETLGKDFLEKYDGKELMKIYAPGVAKLPGLAYRPYYGKPCSEIVQVCLKLGRCTQEEADALEKAFNEKYA' A
#
# COMPACT_ATOMS: atom_id res chain seq x y z
N MET A 1 -10.31 7.61 11.99
CA MET A 1 -9.70 6.26 11.90
C MET A 1 -9.61 5.81 10.45
N ALA A 2 -8.48 5.27 10.05
CA ALA A 2 -8.28 4.82 8.68
C ALA A 2 -7.96 3.32 8.68
N VAL A 3 -8.78 2.55 7.95
CA VAL A 3 -8.56 1.11 7.79
C VAL A 3 -7.87 0.90 6.45
N PHE A 4 -6.79 0.12 6.45
CA PHE A 4 -5.94 -0.07 5.27
C PHE A 4 -6.73 -0.44 4.02
N LYS A 5 -7.58 -1.45 4.12
CA LYS A 5 -8.32 -1.97 2.95
C LYS A 5 -9.23 -0.93 2.29
N GLU A 6 -9.74 0.02 3.08
CA GLU A 6 -10.66 1.04 2.60
C GLU A 6 -9.98 2.34 2.22
N THR A 7 -8.70 2.50 2.54
CA THR A 7 -7.94 3.72 2.26
C THR A 7 -7.61 3.79 0.78
N LEU A 8 -7.89 4.93 0.16
CA LEU A 8 -7.54 5.14 -1.24
C LEU A 8 -6.03 5.26 -1.41
N GLY A 9 -5.52 4.82 -2.55
CA GLY A 9 -4.08 4.86 -2.82
C GLY A 9 -3.48 6.24 -2.64
N LYS A 10 -4.17 7.28 -3.08
CA LYS A 10 -3.71 8.66 -2.91
C LYS A 10 -3.53 9.01 -1.43
N ASP A 11 -4.54 8.71 -0.63
CA ASP A 11 -4.50 9.03 0.81
C ASP A 11 -3.43 8.20 1.52
N PHE A 12 -3.29 6.94 1.14
CA PHE A 12 -2.26 6.07 1.68
C PHE A 12 -0.86 6.70 1.51
N LEU A 13 -0.59 7.22 0.32
CA LEU A 13 0.71 7.80 0.02
C LEU A 13 0.90 9.20 0.59
N GLU A 14 -0.14 10.04 0.56
CA GLU A 14 -0.02 11.46 0.91
C GLU A 14 -0.39 11.78 2.35
N LYS A 15 -1.35 11.06 2.92
CA LYS A 15 -1.84 11.32 4.28
C LYS A 15 -1.23 10.42 5.34
N TYR A 16 -0.89 9.19 4.98
CA TYR A 16 -0.59 8.14 5.95
C TYR A 16 0.81 7.54 5.84
N ASP A 17 1.75 8.28 5.23
CA ASP A 17 3.14 7.85 5.10
C ASP A 17 3.31 6.47 4.46
N GLY A 18 2.46 6.17 3.47
CA GLY A 18 2.46 4.85 2.84
C GLY A 18 3.79 4.49 2.21
N LYS A 19 4.49 5.48 1.64
CA LYS A 19 5.79 5.24 1.02
C LYS A 19 6.81 4.71 2.05
N GLU A 20 6.82 5.30 3.23
CA GLU A 20 7.74 4.87 4.29
C GLU A 20 7.39 3.47 4.79
N LEU A 21 6.10 3.18 4.95
CA LEU A 21 5.66 1.86 5.33
C LEU A 21 6.04 0.82 4.28
N MET A 22 5.89 1.15 3.00
CA MET A 22 6.26 0.23 1.92
C MET A 22 7.75 -0.03 1.88
N LYS A 23 8.59 0.94 2.21
CA LYS A 23 10.05 0.73 2.27
C LYS A 23 10.40 -0.36 3.27
N ILE A 24 9.65 -0.46 4.34
CA ILE A 24 9.89 -1.45 5.40
C ILE A 24 9.28 -2.80 5.04
N TYR A 25 8.00 -2.81 4.62
CA TYR A 25 7.21 -4.03 4.50
C TYR A 25 7.04 -4.55 3.08
N ALA A 26 7.13 -3.68 2.09
CA ALA A 26 6.95 -4.07 0.69
C ALA A 26 7.95 -3.32 -0.21
N PRO A 27 9.25 -3.53 -0.03
CA PRO A 27 10.27 -2.75 -0.75
C PRO A 27 10.19 -2.88 -2.27
N GLY A 28 9.68 -3.99 -2.79
CA GLY A 28 9.49 -4.16 -4.23
C GLY A 28 8.49 -3.18 -4.83
N VAL A 29 7.51 -2.76 -4.05
CA VAL A 29 6.53 -1.75 -4.45
C VAL A 29 7.11 -0.35 -4.24
N ALA A 30 7.84 -0.16 -3.14
CA ALA A 30 8.42 1.14 -2.81
C ALA A 30 9.42 1.63 -3.86
N LYS A 31 10.03 0.73 -4.61
CA LYS A 31 11.01 1.07 -5.65
C LYS A 31 10.39 1.66 -6.91
N LEU A 32 9.08 1.50 -7.09
CA LEU A 32 8.43 1.97 -8.30
C LEU A 32 8.41 3.50 -8.37
N PRO A 33 8.54 4.09 -9.57
CA PRO A 33 8.47 5.54 -9.73
C PRO A 33 7.05 6.04 -9.44
N GLY A 34 6.94 7.32 -9.10
CA GLY A 34 5.65 7.93 -8.76
C GLY A 34 4.58 7.77 -9.81
N LEU A 35 4.97 7.77 -11.09
CA LEU A 35 4.03 7.59 -12.19
C LEU A 35 3.33 6.22 -12.16
N ALA A 36 3.98 5.22 -11.59
CA ALA A 36 3.40 3.88 -11.49
C ALA A 36 2.24 3.83 -10.47
N TYR A 37 2.21 4.74 -9.52
CA TYR A 37 1.15 4.79 -8.50
C TYR A 37 -0.09 5.54 -8.95
N ARG A 38 0.05 6.49 -9.88
CA ARG A 38 -1.05 7.37 -10.27
C ARG A 38 -2.33 6.68 -10.73
N PRO A 39 -2.26 5.61 -11.53
CA PRO A 39 -3.50 4.91 -11.95
C PRO A 39 -4.29 4.34 -10.78
N TYR A 40 -3.65 4.20 -9.63
CA TYR A 40 -4.26 3.57 -8.46
C TYR A 40 -4.67 4.57 -7.38
N TYR A 41 -4.51 5.86 -7.62
CA TYR A 41 -4.85 6.88 -6.62
C TYR A 41 -6.32 6.84 -6.20
N GLY A 42 -7.21 6.52 -7.12
CA GLY A 42 -8.64 6.43 -6.82
C GLY A 42 -9.12 5.06 -6.41
N LYS A 43 -8.21 4.10 -6.24
CA LYS A 43 -8.55 2.73 -5.89
C LYS A 43 -8.23 2.45 -4.43
N PRO A 44 -9.06 1.63 -3.73
CA PRO A 44 -8.76 1.28 -2.34
C PRO A 44 -7.56 0.34 -2.28
N CYS A 45 -6.84 0.40 -1.16
CA CYS A 45 -5.65 -0.44 -0.98
C CYS A 45 -5.94 -1.93 -1.11
N SER A 46 -7.16 -2.39 -0.80
CA SER A 46 -7.55 -3.78 -1.01
C SER A 46 -7.39 -4.21 -2.46
N GLU A 47 -7.78 -3.35 -3.41
CA GLU A 47 -7.60 -3.65 -4.83
C GLU A 47 -6.15 -3.53 -5.26
N ILE A 48 -5.45 -2.53 -4.74
CA ILE A 48 -4.04 -2.31 -5.10
C ILE A 48 -3.20 -3.50 -4.67
N VAL A 49 -3.45 -4.06 -3.50
CA VAL A 49 -2.75 -5.24 -3.01
C VAL A 49 -2.95 -6.41 -3.98
N GLN A 50 -4.18 -6.63 -4.45
CA GLN A 50 -4.43 -7.71 -5.40
C GLN A 50 -3.62 -7.57 -6.68
N VAL A 51 -3.52 -6.35 -7.19
CA VAL A 51 -2.70 -6.06 -8.37
C VAL A 51 -1.22 -6.34 -8.09
N CYS A 52 -0.71 -5.90 -6.96
CA CYS A 52 0.69 -6.12 -6.59
C CYS A 52 1.02 -7.61 -6.45
N LEU A 53 0.12 -8.39 -5.85
CA LEU A 53 0.28 -9.83 -5.72
C LEU A 53 0.30 -10.49 -7.09
N LYS A 54 -0.61 -10.08 -7.97
CA LYS A 54 -0.73 -10.64 -9.31
C LYS A 54 0.51 -10.35 -10.16
N LEU A 55 1.09 -9.17 -10.01
CA LEU A 55 2.29 -8.78 -10.74
C LEU A 55 3.59 -9.26 -10.10
N GLY A 56 3.51 -9.90 -8.94
CA GLY A 56 4.70 -10.36 -8.24
C GLY A 56 5.52 -9.25 -7.59
N ARG A 57 4.91 -8.08 -7.34
CA ARG A 57 5.61 -6.95 -6.73
C ARG A 57 5.72 -7.09 -5.22
N CYS A 58 4.82 -7.83 -4.60
CA CYS A 58 4.91 -8.16 -3.18
C CYS A 58 4.36 -9.55 -2.94
N THR A 59 4.68 -10.11 -1.77
CA THR A 59 4.14 -11.41 -1.35
C THR A 59 2.93 -11.18 -0.45
N GLN A 60 2.15 -12.23 -0.22
CA GLN A 60 1.02 -12.15 0.70
C GLN A 60 1.50 -11.80 2.11
N GLU A 61 2.63 -12.35 2.53
CA GLU A 61 3.20 -12.04 3.85
C GLU A 61 3.56 -10.56 3.99
N GLU A 62 4.15 -9.99 2.96
CA GLU A 62 4.49 -8.57 2.95
C GLU A 62 3.23 -7.70 3.01
N ALA A 63 2.22 -8.04 2.22
CA ALA A 63 0.96 -7.31 2.21
C ALA A 63 0.28 -7.37 3.58
N ASP A 64 0.27 -8.55 4.21
CA ASP A 64 -0.35 -8.72 5.52
C ASP A 64 0.40 -7.92 6.59
N ALA A 65 1.73 -7.92 6.55
CA ALA A 65 2.54 -7.16 7.49
C ALA A 65 2.31 -5.65 7.32
N LEU A 66 2.23 -5.19 6.08
CA LEU A 66 1.97 -3.79 5.78
C LEU A 66 0.60 -3.36 6.31
N GLU A 67 -0.41 -4.16 6.05
CA GLU A 67 -1.77 -3.89 6.53
C GLU A 67 -1.82 -3.82 8.05
N LYS A 68 -1.18 -4.78 8.71
CA LYS A 68 -1.14 -4.81 10.17
C LYS A 68 -0.47 -3.54 10.72
N ALA A 69 0.68 -3.18 10.18
CA ALA A 69 1.43 -2.01 10.63
C ALA A 69 0.62 -0.73 10.42
N PHE A 70 -0.04 -0.60 9.27
CA PHE A 70 -0.89 0.55 8.98
C PHE A 70 -2.05 0.64 9.97
N ASN A 71 -2.75 -0.46 10.18
CA ASN A 71 -3.91 -0.48 11.07
C ASN A 71 -3.52 -0.19 12.52
N GLU A 72 -2.38 -0.69 12.96
CA GLU A 72 -1.90 -0.40 14.31
C GLU A 72 -1.62 1.09 14.52
N LYS A 73 -1.23 1.78 13.46
CA LYS A 73 -0.89 3.20 13.54
C LYS A 73 -2.09 4.11 13.31
N TYR A 74 -2.99 3.76 12.42
CA TYR A 74 -4.04 4.67 11.95
C TYR A 74 -5.48 4.21 12.18
N ALA A 75 -5.70 2.95 12.41
CA ALA A 75 -7.06 2.45 12.61
C ALA A 75 -7.54 2.57 14.06
#